data_a9791f0b315c22d4ec3bb209d90e7a9e
#
_entry.id   a9791f0b315c22d4ec3bb209d90e7a9e
#
_cell.length_a   1.000
_cell.length_b   1.000
_cell.length_c   1.000
_cell.angle_alpha   90.00
_cell.angle_beta   90.00
_cell.angle_gamma   90.00
#
_symmetry.space_group_name_H-M   'P 1'
#
loop_
_entity.id
_entity.type
_entity.pdbx_description
1 polymer ?
#
loop_
_entity_poly.entity_id
_entity_poly.type
_entity_poly.pdbx_seq_one_letter_code
_entity_poly.pdbx_strand_id
1 'polypeptide(L)'
;MYKKPGYPKLVIDLNKLRNNIEHVRKMCDEQDVEIAGVIKGCSGLIPCARQFERAGCSYIASSRLEQLEPLREAGIQTPLMMVRIPMLSEAEDVVRICDYSLNSEVTVLRELNVQARLQDREHNVILMADCGDLREGFWDKDEMVDVAEMVEKELKNLHLAGVGVNVGCYGSVLATPEKIQELVDIAERIEERIGRELEIISGGATSSLMRVIDGNLPSRVNMLRCGEGILLNYDLPHLYGYEMDNMYQDAFKLRAEVIEVKDKPSHPVGEIGFDAFGHQVQYEDRGIRRRALVGLGKCDYGDPSELICCEEGAEVLGASSDHTILDVQDVKRDLQVGDIIEFDIKYATLVYLTNSPNIDKVYI
;
A
#
# COMPACT_ATOMS: atom_id res chain seq x y z
N MET A 1 26.42 -16.28 -19.47
CA MET A 1 25.30 -15.45 -18.99
C MET A 1 24.62 -16.24 -17.88
N TYR A 2 24.56 -15.74 -16.65
CA TYR A 2 23.88 -16.41 -15.53
C TYR A 2 22.37 -16.47 -15.85
N LYS A 3 21.82 -17.67 -15.86
CA LYS A 3 20.37 -17.86 -16.04
C LYS A 3 19.74 -17.79 -14.66
N LYS A 4 18.86 -16.80 -14.42
CA LYS A 4 18.13 -16.70 -13.16
C LYS A 4 17.45 -18.05 -12.86
N PRO A 5 17.47 -18.50 -11.59
CA PRO A 5 16.69 -19.67 -11.18
C PRO A 5 15.21 -19.44 -11.47
N GLY A 6 14.49 -20.54 -11.68
CA GLY A 6 13.05 -20.47 -11.94
C GLY A 6 12.20 -20.00 -10.74
N TYR A 7 12.74 -20.01 -9.53
CA TYR A 7 12.11 -19.66 -8.26
C TYR A 7 13.12 -19.00 -7.33
N PRO A 8 12.67 -18.18 -6.34
CA PRO A 8 11.28 -17.85 -6.03
C PRO A 8 10.64 -16.88 -7.04
N LYS A 9 9.29 -16.89 -7.13
CA LYS A 9 8.50 -16.02 -8.02
C LYS A 9 7.33 -15.39 -7.30
N LEU A 10 7.03 -14.14 -7.61
CA LEU A 10 5.76 -13.51 -7.33
C LEU A 10 4.90 -13.59 -8.60
N VAL A 11 3.85 -14.40 -8.55
CA VAL A 11 2.86 -14.52 -9.63
C VAL A 11 1.78 -13.48 -9.41
N ILE A 12 1.52 -12.68 -10.41
CA ILE A 12 0.57 -11.56 -10.38
C ILE A 12 -0.50 -11.80 -11.45
N ASP A 13 -1.72 -12.10 -11.00
CA ASP A 13 -2.88 -12.25 -11.88
C ASP A 13 -3.49 -10.86 -12.15
N LEU A 14 -3.21 -10.35 -13.34
CA LEU A 14 -3.66 -9.02 -13.74
C LEU A 14 -5.18 -8.95 -13.94
N ASN A 15 -5.84 -10.06 -14.23
CA ASN A 15 -7.30 -10.10 -14.38
C ASN A 15 -7.99 -10.05 -13.02
N LYS A 16 -7.49 -10.81 -12.03
CA LYS A 16 -7.97 -10.72 -10.64
C LYS A 16 -7.76 -9.32 -10.07
N LEU A 17 -6.58 -8.75 -10.29
CA LEU A 17 -6.29 -7.38 -9.86
C LEU A 17 -7.27 -6.39 -10.50
N ARG A 18 -7.49 -6.48 -11.82
CA ARG A 18 -8.46 -5.60 -12.50
C ARG A 18 -9.86 -5.75 -11.95
N ASN A 19 -10.32 -6.99 -11.72
CA ASN A 19 -11.62 -7.25 -11.12
C ASN A 19 -11.78 -6.54 -9.77
N ASN A 20 -10.75 -6.60 -8.90
CA ASN A 20 -10.77 -5.93 -7.61
C ASN A 20 -10.87 -4.41 -7.77
N ILE A 21 -10.10 -3.82 -8.70
CA ILE A 21 -10.15 -2.38 -8.97
C ILE A 21 -11.56 -1.97 -9.44
N GLU A 22 -12.11 -2.69 -10.43
CA GLU A 22 -13.43 -2.40 -11.00
C GLU A 22 -14.54 -2.53 -9.94
N HIS A 23 -14.42 -3.49 -9.03
CA HIS A 23 -15.38 -3.70 -7.94
C HIS A 23 -15.38 -2.53 -6.96
N VAL A 24 -14.20 -2.15 -6.44
CA VAL A 24 -14.07 -1.01 -5.51
C VAL A 24 -14.50 0.30 -6.18
N ARG A 25 -14.07 0.51 -7.45
CA ARG A 25 -14.46 1.71 -8.20
C ARG A 25 -15.98 1.80 -8.34
N LYS A 26 -16.63 0.73 -8.78
CA LYS A 26 -18.09 0.71 -8.95
C LYS A 26 -18.83 1.04 -7.64
N MET A 27 -18.40 0.45 -6.54
CA MET A 27 -18.97 0.70 -5.21
C MET A 27 -18.83 2.17 -4.79
N CYS A 28 -17.71 2.79 -5.10
CA CYS A 28 -17.45 4.20 -4.81
C CYS A 28 -18.21 5.12 -5.77
N ASP A 29 -18.25 4.79 -7.07
CA ASP A 29 -19.02 5.56 -8.07
C ASP A 29 -20.52 5.67 -7.70
N GLU A 30 -21.10 4.66 -7.05
CA GLU A 30 -22.50 4.67 -6.59
C GLU A 30 -22.77 5.75 -5.52
N GLN A 31 -21.71 6.33 -4.95
CA GLN A 31 -21.76 7.41 -3.96
C GLN A 31 -21.00 8.68 -4.41
N ASP A 32 -20.74 8.81 -5.72
CA ASP A 32 -20.00 9.93 -6.32
C ASP A 32 -18.58 10.11 -5.72
N VAL A 33 -17.92 9.01 -5.36
CA VAL A 33 -16.57 8.99 -4.78
C VAL A 33 -15.55 8.49 -5.79
N GLU A 34 -14.58 9.33 -6.14
CA GLU A 34 -13.47 8.98 -7.02
C GLU A 34 -12.41 8.13 -6.30
N ILE A 35 -11.72 7.28 -7.07
CA ILE A 35 -10.63 6.46 -6.56
C ILE A 35 -9.27 6.94 -7.08
N ALA A 36 -8.40 7.26 -6.13
CA ALA A 36 -6.97 7.28 -6.36
C ALA A 36 -6.40 5.89 -6.07
N GLY A 37 -6.02 5.17 -7.12
CA GLY A 37 -5.45 3.83 -7.03
C GLY A 37 -4.02 3.87 -6.51
N VAL A 38 -3.79 3.35 -5.29
CA VAL A 38 -2.48 3.46 -4.62
C VAL A 38 -1.62 2.24 -4.93
N ILE A 39 -0.59 2.43 -5.74
CA ILE A 39 0.28 1.36 -6.26
C ILE A 39 1.58 1.16 -5.46
N LYS A 40 1.77 1.85 -4.33
CA LYS A 40 2.99 1.70 -3.52
C LYS A 40 3.18 0.28 -2.99
N GLY A 41 2.08 -0.44 -2.71
CA GLY A 41 2.10 -1.83 -2.23
C GLY A 41 2.67 -2.80 -3.26
N CYS A 42 2.50 -2.52 -4.55
CA CYS A 42 3.13 -3.28 -5.64
C CYS A 42 4.32 -2.53 -6.28
N SER A 43 4.97 -1.65 -5.51
CA SER A 43 6.21 -0.94 -5.88
C SER A 43 6.19 -0.26 -7.26
N GLY A 44 5.02 0.23 -7.69
CA GLY A 44 4.88 0.92 -8.98
C GLY A 44 5.03 0.01 -10.20
N LEU A 45 4.86 -1.30 -10.10
CA LEU A 45 4.95 -2.22 -11.23
C LEU A 45 4.02 -1.77 -12.37
N ILE A 46 4.60 -1.43 -13.52
CA ILE A 46 3.88 -0.86 -14.67
C ILE A 46 2.69 -1.74 -15.13
N PRO A 47 2.80 -3.08 -15.22
CA PRO A 47 1.65 -3.91 -15.60
C PRO A 47 0.49 -3.80 -14.60
N CYS A 48 0.78 -3.63 -13.29
CA CYS A 48 -0.25 -3.40 -12.27
C CYS A 48 -0.87 -2.00 -12.44
N ALA A 49 -0.05 -0.95 -12.55
CA ALA A 49 -0.52 0.43 -12.74
C ALA A 49 -1.44 0.57 -13.97
N ARG A 50 -1.13 -0.16 -15.07
CA ARG A 50 -2.02 -0.19 -16.25
C ARG A 50 -3.39 -0.81 -15.98
N GLN A 51 -3.55 -1.66 -14.94
CA GLN A 51 -4.88 -2.16 -14.60
C GLN A 51 -5.70 -1.06 -13.92
N PHE A 52 -5.09 -0.20 -13.08
CA PHE A 52 -5.77 0.95 -12.50
C PHE A 52 -6.22 1.96 -13.57
N GLU A 53 -5.34 2.26 -14.55
CA GLU A 53 -5.70 3.10 -15.69
C GLU A 53 -6.86 2.51 -16.51
N ARG A 54 -6.76 1.22 -16.89
CA ARG A 54 -7.79 0.52 -17.69
C ARG A 54 -9.12 0.39 -16.97
N ALA A 55 -9.10 0.21 -15.67
CA ALA A 55 -10.30 0.16 -14.84
C ALA A 55 -10.90 1.54 -14.59
N GLY A 56 -10.26 2.63 -15.03
CA GLY A 56 -10.79 3.98 -14.98
C GLY A 56 -10.69 4.65 -13.61
N CYS A 57 -9.64 4.37 -12.84
CA CYS A 57 -9.34 5.18 -11.66
C CYS A 57 -9.03 6.61 -12.07
N SER A 58 -9.54 7.58 -11.30
CA SER A 58 -9.34 9.01 -11.57
C SER A 58 -7.89 9.44 -11.38
N TYR A 59 -7.16 8.76 -10.49
CA TYR A 59 -5.76 9.02 -10.19
C TYR A 59 -5.00 7.72 -9.95
N ILE A 60 -3.69 7.73 -10.23
CA ILE A 60 -2.75 6.70 -9.80
C ILE A 60 -1.78 7.33 -8.82
N ALA A 61 -1.62 6.70 -7.65
CA ALA A 61 -0.94 7.31 -6.53
C ALA A 61 0.18 6.44 -5.97
N SER A 62 1.31 7.05 -5.64
CA SER A 62 2.40 6.41 -4.92
C SER A 62 3.11 7.37 -3.96
N SER A 63 3.90 6.81 -3.05
CA SER A 63 4.70 7.57 -2.09
C SER A 63 6.15 7.80 -2.53
N ARG A 64 6.51 7.42 -3.78
CA ARG A 64 7.87 7.50 -4.28
C ARG A 64 7.91 7.89 -5.75
N LEU A 65 8.79 8.83 -6.09
CA LEU A 65 9.01 9.28 -7.46
C LEU A 65 9.57 8.15 -8.33
N GLU A 66 10.43 7.31 -7.78
CA GLU A 66 11.00 6.14 -8.45
C GLU A 66 9.93 5.14 -8.91
N GLN A 67 8.72 5.24 -8.36
CA GLN A 67 7.56 4.42 -8.77
C GLN A 67 6.63 5.18 -9.73
N LEU A 68 6.61 6.51 -9.71
CA LEU A 68 5.73 7.34 -10.53
C LEU A 68 6.37 7.73 -11.87
N GLU A 69 7.66 8.07 -11.89
CA GLU A 69 8.37 8.48 -13.10
C GLU A 69 8.32 7.41 -14.21
N PRO A 70 8.60 6.11 -13.92
CA PRO A 70 8.50 5.06 -14.93
C PRO A 70 7.10 4.91 -15.53
N LEU A 71 6.04 5.33 -14.82
CA LEU A 71 4.67 5.31 -15.36
C LEU A 71 4.48 6.37 -16.44
N ARG A 72 5.03 7.57 -16.24
CA ARG A 72 5.04 8.60 -17.27
C ARG A 72 5.81 8.14 -18.52
N GLU A 73 6.99 7.58 -18.33
CA GLU A 73 7.81 7.04 -19.41
C GLU A 73 7.09 5.90 -20.16
N ALA A 74 6.33 5.08 -19.43
CA ALA A 74 5.49 4.02 -20.00
C ALA A 74 4.23 4.54 -20.70
N GLY A 75 3.96 5.86 -20.68
CA GLY A 75 2.84 6.50 -21.35
C GLY A 75 1.49 6.32 -20.63
N ILE A 76 1.47 6.16 -19.31
CA ILE A 76 0.24 6.23 -18.52
C ILE A 76 -0.26 7.67 -18.53
N GLN A 77 -1.54 7.84 -18.92
CA GLN A 77 -2.19 9.14 -19.06
C GLN A 77 -2.97 9.57 -17.81
N THR A 78 -3.37 8.62 -16.99
CA THR A 78 -4.08 8.92 -15.72
C THR A 78 -3.25 9.86 -14.86
N PRO A 79 -3.84 10.91 -14.26
CA PRO A 79 -3.14 11.83 -13.37
C PRO A 79 -2.37 11.11 -12.26
N LEU A 80 -1.12 11.51 -12.02
CA LEU A 80 -0.26 10.94 -11.00
C LEU A 80 -0.27 11.79 -9.73
N MET A 81 -0.39 11.11 -8.59
CA MET A 81 -0.47 11.75 -7.27
C MET A 81 0.63 11.25 -6.34
N MET A 82 1.42 12.19 -5.78
CA MET A 82 2.37 11.91 -4.70
C MET A 82 1.63 11.90 -3.36
N VAL A 83 1.54 10.72 -2.70
CA VAL A 83 0.77 10.55 -1.44
C VAL A 83 1.63 10.53 -0.16
N ARG A 84 2.91 10.73 -0.28
CA ARG A 84 3.79 11.10 0.84
C ARG A 84 4.09 12.60 0.74
N ILE A 85 4.16 13.29 1.87
CA ILE A 85 4.60 14.69 1.87
C ILE A 85 5.97 14.76 1.18
N PRO A 86 6.13 15.60 0.13
CA PRO A 86 7.38 15.70 -0.61
C PRO A 86 8.54 16.18 0.28
N MET A 87 9.74 15.67 0.01
CA MET A 87 10.96 16.28 0.54
C MET A 87 11.31 17.54 -0.24
N LEU A 88 11.98 18.50 0.38
CA LEU A 88 12.47 19.71 -0.32
C LEU A 88 13.34 19.36 -1.53
N SER A 89 14.18 18.33 -1.39
CA SER A 89 15.05 17.83 -2.44
C SER A 89 14.33 17.16 -3.61
N GLU A 90 13.05 16.84 -3.47
CA GLU A 90 12.22 16.22 -4.50
C GLU A 90 11.30 17.23 -5.21
N ALA A 91 11.21 18.47 -4.73
CA ALA A 91 10.20 19.42 -5.19
C ALA A 91 10.23 19.66 -6.72
N GLU A 92 11.43 19.74 -7.33
CA GLU A 92 11.60 19.85 -8.77
C GLU A 92 10.97 18.66 -9.51
N ASP A 93 11.30 17.45 -9.08
CA ASP A 93 10.82 16.23 -9.72
C ASP A 93 9.33 15.97 -9.43
N VAL A 94 8.83 16.33 -8.25
CA VAL A 94 7.39 16.25 -7.94
C VAL A 94 6.60 17.08 -8.93
N VAL A 95 6.98 18.33 -9.16
CA VAL A 95 6.33 19.21 -10.15
C VAL A 95 6.43 18.68 -11.57
N ARG A 96 7.57 18.07 -11.91
CA ARG A 96 7.82 17.52 -13.25
C ARG A 96 7.00 16.26 -13.54
N ILE A 97 6.89 15.37 -12.53
CA ILE A 97 6.35 14.01 -12.70
C ILE A 97 4.87 13.94 -12.32
N CYS A 98 4.49 14.57 -11.20
CA CYS A 98 3.17 14.45 -10.62
C CYS A 98 2.24 15.60 -11.00
N ASP A 99 0.95 15.28 -11.13
CA ASP A 99 -0.09 16.30 -11.31
C ASP A 99 -0.58 16.83 -9.97
N TYR A 100 -0.52 15.97 -8.92
CA TYR A 100 -0.99 16.27 -7.57
C TYR A 100 0.04 15.85 -6.52
N SER A 101 0.08 16.57 -5.39
CA SER A 101 0.81 16.14 -4.19
C SER A 101 0.05 16.44 -2.91
N LEU A 102 0.19 15.55 -1.91
CA LEU A 102 -0.29 15.78 -0.55
C LEU A 102 0.74 16.60 0.22
N ASN A 103 0.29 17.61 0.97
CA ASN A 103 1.16 18.57 1.64
C ASN A 103 0.67 18.93 3.04
N SER A 104 1.61 19.13 3.97
CA SER A 104 1.35 19.65 5.31
C SER A 104 2.50 20.53 5.84
N GLU A 105 3.37 21.01 4.94
CA GLU A 105 4.57 21.74 5.33
C GLU A 105 4.74 22.99 4.47
N VAL A 106 4.69 24.17 5.10
CA VAL A 106 4.75 25.47 4.42
C VAL A 106 6.02 25.65 3.60
N THR A 107 7.15 25.18 4.12
CA THR A 107 8.44 25.28 3.43
C THR A 107 8.44 24.50 2.13
N VAL A 108 7.82 23.31 2.13
CA VAL A 108 7.67 22.47 0.93
C VAL A 108 6.73 23.12 -0.08
N LEU A 109 5.59 23.66 0.37
CA LEU A 109 4.65 24.37 -0.50
C LEU A 109 5.30 25.57 -1.21
N ARG A 110 6.10 26.35 -0.49
CA ARG A 110 6.87 27.48 -1.08
C ARG A 110 7.86 27.00 -2.14
N GLU A 111 8.58 25.91 -1.89
CA GLU A 111 9.52 25.34 -2.85
C GLU A 111 8.79 24.76 -4.07
N LEU A 112 7.69 24.03 -3.89
CA LEU A 112 6.87 23.54 -5.01
C LEU A 112 6.40 24.71 -5.90
N ASN A 113 5.98 25.85 -5.31
CA ASN A 113 5.60 27.03 -6.05
C ASN A 113 6.78 27.62 -6.85
N VAL A 114 8.00 27.60 -6.28
CA VAL A 114 9.21 28.07 -7.00
C VAL A 114 9.49 27.14 -8.18
N GLN A 115 9.46 25.84 -7.96
CA GLN A 115 9.72 24.85 -9.00
C GLN A 115 8.65 24.84 -10.09
N ALA A 116 7.37 25.00 -9.74
CA ALA A 116 6.28 25.13 -10.69
C ALA A 116 6.47 26.36 -11.59
N ARG A 117 6.86 27.50 -11.01
CA ARG A 117 7.19 28.71 -11.79
C ARG A 117 8.40 28.49 -12.72
N LEU A 118 9.45 27.84 -12.25
CA LEU A 118 10.66 27.59 -13.06
C LEU A 118 10.38 26.67 -14.24
N GLN A 119 9.43 25.77 -14.10
CA GLN A 119 9.01 24.81 -15.12
C GLN A 119 7.84 25.32 -15.99
N ASP A 120 7.37 26.55 -15.77
CA ASP A 120 6.20 27.15 -16.44
C ASP A 120 4.97 26.23 -16.36
N ARG A 121 4.69 25.73 -15.14
CA ARG A 121 3.57 24.82 -14.82
C ARG A 121 2.77 25.32 -13.65
N GLU A 122 1.53 24.87 -13.56
CA GLU A 122 0.73 24.87 -12.34
C GLU A 122 0.77 23.48 -11.71
N HIS A 123 0.89 23.40 -10.38
CA HIS A 123 0.90 22.14 -9.67
C HIS A 123 -0.22 22.09 -8.64
N ASN A 124 -0.98 20.98 -8.64
CA ASN A 124 -2.12 20.82 -7.74
C ASN A 124 -1.68 20.30 -6.37
N VAL A 125 -2.10 20.96 -5.31
CA VAL A 125 -1.81 20.58 -3.94
C VAL A 125 -3.07 20.26 -3.15
N ILE A 126 -2.98 19.21 -2.33
CA ILE A 126 -4.01 18.81 -1.37
C ILE A 126 -3.40 18.99 0.02
N LEU A 127 -3.99 19.82 0.86
CA LEU A 127 -3.52 20.00 2.22
C LEU A 127 -4.05 18.87 3.11
N MET A 128 -3.17 18.31 3.94
CA MET A 128 -3.51 17.20 4.82
C MET A 128 -3.84 17.69 6.22
N ALA A 129 -4.98 17.25 6.75
CA ALA A 129 -5.36 17.44 8.15
C ALA A 129 -4.95 16.21 8.97
N ASP A 130 -4.28 16.39 10.10
CA ASP A 130 -4.14 15.33 11.10
C ASP A 130 -5.36 15.36 12.04
N CYS A 131 -6.25 14.38 11.86
CA CYS A 131 -7.44 14.21 12.70
C CYS A 131 -7.21 13.16 13.80
N GLY A 132 -5.97 13.00 14.27
CA GLY A 132 -5.63 12.16 15.42
C GLY A 132 -4.83 10.89 15.12
N ASP A 133 -4.51 10.60 13.85
CA ASP A 133 -3.63 9.46 13.51
C ASP A 133 -2.14 9.75 13.83
N LEU A 134 -1.80 11.02 14.06
CA LEU A 134 -0.48 11.53 14.51
C LEU A 134 0.66 11.13 13.56
N ARG A 135 0.41 11.17 12.25
CA ARG A 135 1.43 10.89 11.24
C ARG A 135 1.75 12.16 10.45
N GLU A 136 1.03 12.45 9.36
CA GLU A 136 1.18 13.69 8.59
C GLU A 136 -0.11 14.50 8.63
N GLY A 137 0.04 15.81 8.51
CA GLY A 137 -1.09 16.74 8.47
C GLY A 137 -0.94 17.89 9.45
N PHE A 138 -1.68 18.95 9.20
CA PHE A 138 -1.80 20.07 10.14
C PHE A 138 -2.60 19.62 11.37
N TRP A 139 -1.97 19.68 12.53
CA TRP A 139 -2.64 19.44 13.81
C TRP A 139 -3.51 20.62 14.21
N ASP A 140 -2.95 21.82 14.10
CA ASP A 140 -3.69 23.08 14.31
C ASP A 140 -4.54 23.38 13.05
N LYS A 141 -5.85 23.42 13.22
CA LYS A 141 -6.78 23.63 12.12
C LYS A 141 -6.89 25.11 11.72
N ASP A 142 -6.56 26.03 12.62
CA ASP A 142 -6.50 27.46 12.29
C ASP A 142 -5.26 27.73 11.44
N GLU A 143 -4.11 27.13 11.78
CA GLU A 143 -2.91 27.15 10.93
C GLU A 143 -3.20 26.60 9.53
N MET A 144 -3.92 25.48 9.43
CA MET A 144 -4.27 24.89 8.13
C MET A 144 -5.10 25.83 7.26
N VAL A 145 -6.08 26.53 7.86
CA VAL A 145 -6.91 27.53 7.16
C VAL A 145 -6.06 28.72 6.69
N ASP A 146 -5.14 29.21 7.53
CA ASP A 146 -4.25 30.32 7.16
C ASP A 146 -3.27 29.90 6.04
N VAL A 147 -2.77 28.65 6.06
CA VAL A 147 -1.94 28.09 4.99
C VAL A 147 -2.72 27.93 3.69
N ALA A 148 -3.96 27.50 3.76
CA ALA A 148 -4.83 27.39 2.58
C ALA A 148 -5.04 28.76 1.92
N GLU A 149 -5.30 29.82 2.73
CA GLU A 149 -5.38 31.20 2.23
C GLU A 149 -4.06 31.67 1.61
N MET A 150 -2.92 31.34 2.22
CA MET A 150 -1.60 31.66 1.67
C MET A 150 -1.38 30.98 0.32
N VAL A 151 -1.72 29.68 0.17
CA VAL A 151 -1.61 28.95 -1.10
C VAL A 151 -2.46 29.66 -2.16
N GLU A 152 -3.71 29.92 -1.87
CA GLU A 152 -4.67 30.56 -2.80
C GLU A 152 -4.23 31.96 -3.24
N LYS A 153 -3.75 32.78 -2.29
CA LYS A 153 -3.48 34.21 -2.55
C LYS A 153 -2.04 34.50 -2.94
N GLU A 154 -1.07 33.76 -2.45
CA GLU A 154 0.35 34.11 -2.58
C GLU A 154 1.13 33.15 -3.50
N LEU A 155 0.80 31.85 -3.52
CA LEU A 155 1.55 30.82 -4.24
C LEU A 155 0.96 30.56 -5.64
N LYS A 156 1.09 31.53 -6.53
CA LYS A 156 0.39 31.65 -7.82
C LYS A 156 0.65 30.56 -8.85
N ASN A 157 1.62 29.68 -8.62
CA ASN A 157 1.89 28.53 -9.48
C ASN A 157 1.45 27.21 -8.84
N LEU A 158 0.77 27.30 -7.69
CA LEU A 158 0.06 26.18 -7.08
C LEU A 158 -1.44 26.41 -7.20
N HIS A 159 -2.15 25.32 -7.44
CA HIS A 159 -3.61 25.28 -7.32
C HIS A 159 -3.98 24.50 -6.06
N LEU A 160 -4.73 25.13 -5.15
CA LEU A 160 -5.29 24.44 -3.98
C LEU A 160 -6.47 23.59 -4.42
N ALA A 161 -6.21 22.35 -4.83
CA ALA A 161 -7.23 21.44 -5.31
C ALA A 161 -8.15 20.92 -4.20
N GLY A 162 -7.62 20.81 -2.96
CA GLY A 162 -8.46 20.29 -1.91
C GLY A 162 -7.76 20.02 -0.58
N VAL A 163 -8.46 19.24 0.24
CA VAL A 163 -7.98 18.77 1.54
C VAL A 163 -8.10 17.26 1.65
N GLY A 164 -7.32 16.68 2.56
CA GLY A 164 -7.34 15.25 2.80
C GLY A 164 -7.05 14.88 4.24
N VAL A 165 -7.48 13.69 4.63
CA VAL A 165 -7.14 13.08 5.92
C VAL A 165 -6.58 11.69 5.69
N ASN A 166 -5.79 11.20 6.63
CA ASN A 166 -5.43 9.80 6.71
C ASN A 166 -5.63 9.30 8.13
N VAL A 167 -6.43 8.25 8.29
CA VAL A 167 -6.70 7.59 9.58
C VAL A 167 -6.61 6.08 9.40
N GLY A 168 -6.29 5.38 10.50
CA GLY A 168 -6.14 3.93 10.49
C GLY A 168 -4.82 3.44 9.93
N CYS A 169 -3.77 4.26 10.00
CA CYS A 169 -2.47 3.91 9.44
C CYS A 169 -1.39 3.78 10.53
N TYR A 170 -0.97 4.89 11.15
CA TYR A 170 0.02 4.89 12.22
C TYR A 170 -0.65 4.82 13.60
N GLY A 171 -1.56 5.74 13.88
CA GLY A 171 -2.27 5.83 15.15
C GLY A 171 -3.42 4.84 15.31
N SER A 172 -3.69 4.03 14.29
CA SER A 172 -4.78 3.04 14.28
C SER A 172 -6.17 3.64 14.61
N VAL A 173 -6.38 4.93 14.33
CA VAL A 173 -7.64 5.61 14.55
C VAL A 173 -8.67 5.10 13.56
N LEU A 174 -9.84 4.67 14.05
CA LEU A 174 -10.92 4.21 13.17
C LEU A 174 -11.46 5.36 12.31
N ALA A 175 -11.69 5.08 11.04
CA ALA A 175 -12.36 5.98 10.11
C ALA A 175 -13.88 6.00 10.39
N THR A 176 -14.31 6.56 11.53
CA THR A 176 -15.74 6.72 11.82
C THR A 176 -16.32 7.87 11.01
N PRO A 177 -17.65 7.92 10.77
CA PRO A 177 -18.27 9.04 10.08
C PRO A 177 -17.95 10.40 10.74
N GLU A 178 -17.95 10.44 12.08
CA GLU A 178 -17.66 11.67 12.84
C GLU A 178 -16.20 12.10 12.64
N LYS A 179 -15.27 11.14 12.59
CA LYS A 179 -13.85 11.42 12.37
C LYS A 179 -13.58 11.95 10.95
N ILE A 180 -14.29 11.43 9.96
CA ILE A 180 -14.19 11.93 8.58
C ILE A 180 -14.93 13.27 8.44
N GLN A 181 -16.01 13.49 9.20
CA GLN A 181 -16.72 14.77 9.23
C GLN A 181 -15.84 15.93 9.69
N GLU A 182 -14.88 15.70 10.60
CA GLU A 182 -13.90 16.72 11.00
C GLU A 182 -13.15 17.32 9.79
N LEU A 183 -12.84 16.50 8.77
CA LEU A 183 -12.23 16.99 7.52
C LEU A 183 -13.20 17.88 6.73
N VAL A 184 -14.46 17.50 6.64
CA VAL A 184 -15.49 18.29 5.94
C VAL A 184 -15.66 19.65 6.60
N ASP A 185 -15.71 19.68 7.94
CA ASP A 185 -15.83 20.93 8.71
C ASP A 185 -14.62 21.85 8.47
N ILE A 186 -13.42 21.26 8.31
CA ILE A 186 -12.21 22.03 7.96
C ILE A 186 -12.30 22.56 6.52
N ALA A 187 -12.78 21.73 5.58
CA ALA A 187 -12.96 22.11 4.19
C ALA A 187 -13.90 23.33 4.08
N GLU A 188 -15.04 23.33 4.78
CA GLU A 188 -16.00 24.43 4.80
C GLU A 188 -15.37 25.73 5.34
N ARG A 189 -14.58 25.66 6.38
CA ARG A 189 -13.84 26.82 6.93
C ARG A 189 -12.82 27.38 5.92
N ILE A 190 -12.13 26.50 5.19
CA ILE A 190 -11.18 26.90 4.15
C ILE A 190 -11.94 27.57 3.00
N GLU A 191 -13.03 26.97 2.53
CA GLU A 191 -13.87 27.50 1.44
C GLU A 191 -14.42 28.89 1.75
N GLU A 192 -14.92 29.08 2.99
CA GLU A 192 -15.36 30.40 3.47
C GLU A 192 -14.21 31.43 3.42
N ARG A 193 -12.99 31.04 3.82
CA ARG A 193 -11.80 31.90 3.86
C ARG A 193 -11.30 32.27 2.46
N ILE A 194 -11.28 31.32 1.51
CA ILE A 194 -10.76 31.54 0.15
C ILE A 194 -11.84 32.03 -0.83
N GLY A 195 -13.12 31.89 -0.50
CA GLY A 195 -14.26 32.36 -1.29
C GLY A 195 -14.62 31.47 -2.48
N ARG A 196 -14.24 30.18 -2.45
CA ARG A 196 -14.64 29.15 -3.44
C ARG A 196 -14.70 27.77 -2.82
N GLU A 197 -15.42 26.86 -3.48
CA GLU A 197 -15.43 25.43 -3.11
C GLU A 197 -14.12 24.75 -3.50
N LEU A 198 -13.75 23.71 -2.75
CA LEU A 198 -12.65 22.82 -3.03
C LEU A 198 -13.12 21.67 -3.93
N GLU A 199 -12.32 21.32 -4.93
CA GLU A 199 -12.65 20.25 -5.87
C GLU A 199 -12.51 18.86 -5.22
N ILE A 200 -11.59 18.72 -4.25
CA ILE A 200 -11.23 17.43 -3.64
C ILE A 200 -11.39 17.50 -2.12
N ILE A 201 -12.20 16.60 -1.57
CA ILE A 201 -12.25 16.28 -0.15
C ILE A 201 -11.93 14.78 0.00
N SER A 202 -10.66 14.48 0.28
CA SER A 202 -10.14 13.11 0.27
C SER A 202 -10.24 12.46 1.65
N GLY A 203 -11.26 11.63 1.85
CA GLY A 203 -11.69 11.07 3.14
C GLY A 203 -10.87 9.92 3.69
N GLY A 204 -9.69 9.64 3.14
CA GLY A 204 -8.81 8.60 3.67
C GLY A 204 -8.39 7.53 2.67
N ALA A 205 -8.15 6.33 3.18
CA ALA A 205 -7.59 5.20 2.44
C ALA A 205 -8.51 3.97 2.50
N THR A 206 -7.96 2.75 2.38
CA THR A 206 -8.69 1.48 2.51
C THR A 206 -9.58 1.43 3.77
N SER A 207 -9.09 1.95 4.90
CA SER A 207 -9.87 2.01 6.15
C SER A 207 -11.18 2.78 6.04
N SER A 208 -11.29 3.72 5.10
CA SER A 208 -12.52 4.49 4.87
C SER A 208 -13.52 3.80 3.93
N LEU A 209 -13.12 2.73 3.22
CA LEU A 209 -14.06 1.94 2.39
C LEU A 209 -15.21 1.35 3.20
N MET A 210 -14.99 1.07 4.49
CA MET A 210 -16.06 0.62 5.40
C MET A 210 -17.23 1.61 5.41
N ARG A 211 -16.97 2.90 5.30
CA ARG A 211 -18.01 3.96 5.28
C ARG A 211 -18.79 3.96 3.98
N VAL A 212 -18.13 3.62 2.88
CA VAL A 212 -18.80 3.42 1.57
C VAL A 212 -19.71 2.20 1.64
N ILE A 213 -19.22 1.07 2.19
CA ILE A 213 -19.99 -0.17 2.35
C ILE A 213 -21.22 0.06 3.24
N ASP A 214 -21.05 0.78 4.36
CA ASP A 214 -22.12 1.09 5.30
C ASP A 214 -23.09 2.19 4.80
N GLY A 215 -22.75 2.86 3.70
CA GLY A 215 -23.54 3.99 3.15
C GLY A 215 -23.58 5.20 4.09
N ASN A 216 -22.54 5.41 4.89
CA ASN A 216 -22.45 6.48 5.89
C ASN A 216 -21.18 7.34 5.77
N LEU A 217 -20.56 7.35 4.60
CA LEU A 217 -19.50 8.30 4.28
C LEU A 217 -20.11 9.72 4.25
N PRO A 218 -19.48 10.74 4.89
CA PRO A 218 -19.96 12.12 4.78
C PRO A 218 -20.08 12.57 3.32
N SER A 219 -21.22 13.13 2.94
CA SER A 219 -21.63 13.36 1.55
C SER A 219 -20.72 14.32 0.75
N ARG A 220 -19.92 15.14 1.44
CA ARG A 220 -18.95 16.04 0.79
C ARG A 220 -17.62 15.36 0.45
N VAL A 221 -17.38 14.17 1.01
CA VAL A 221 -16.18 13.37 0.66
C VAL A 221 -16.38 12.79 -0.74
N ASN A 222 -15.48 13.15 -1.64
CA ASN A 222 -15.57 12.78 -3.06
C ASN A 222 -14.32 12.03 -3.58
N MET A 223 -13.37 11.68 -2.71
CA MET A 223 -12.20 10.89 -3.09
C MET A 223 -11.74 9.97 -1.96
N LEU A 224 -11.33 8.72 -2.31
CA LEU A 224 -10.58 7.81 -1.45
C LEU A 224 -9.29 7.35 -2.14
N ARG A 225 -8.24 7.10 -1.35
CA ARG A 225 -6.92 6.66 -1.83
C ARG A 225 -6.69 5.20 -1.44
N CYS A 226 -7.16 4.27 -2.29
CA CYS A 226 -7.24 2.85 -1.98
C CYS A 226 -6.04 2.07 -2.52
N GLY A 227 -5.39 1.30 -1.65
CA GLY A 227 -4.24 0.45 -1.97
C GLY A 227 -4.47 -1.00 -1.56
N GLU A 228 -4.28 -1.32 -0.27
CA GLU A 228 -4.37 -2.69 0.24
C GLU A 228 -5.71 -3.35 -0.09
N GLY A 229 -6.85 -2.68 0.17
CA GLY A 229 -8.18 -3.20 -0.11
C GLY A 229 -8.44 -3.55 -1.57
N ILE A 230 -7.63 -3.05 -2.50
CA ILE A 230 -7.66 -3.42 -3.92
C ILE A 230 -6.65 -4.53 -4.23
N LEU A 231 -5.40 -4.35 -3.77
CA LEU A 231 -4.29 -5.25 -4.12
C LEU A 231 -4.46 -6.64 -3.53
N LEU A 232 -4.86 -6.72 -2.27
CA LEU A 232 -4.95 -7.97 -1.51
C LEU A 232 -6.35 -8.27 -0.98
N ASN A 233 -7.18 -7.24 -0.76
CA ASN A 233 -8.49 -7.39 -0.12
C ASN A 233 -8.42 -8.24 1.17
N TYR A 234 -7.38 -8.01 1.98
CA TYR A 234 -7.14 -8.81 3.18
C TYR A 234 -7.67 -8.12 4.44
N ASP A 235 -7.35 -6.83 4.63
CA ASP A 235 -7.63 -6.13 5.88
C ASP A 235 -9.13 -6.00 6.16
N LEU A 236 -9.94 -5.65 5.17
CA LEU A 236 -11.38 -5.46 5.35
C LEU A 236 -12.08 -6.73 5.86
N PRO A 237 -11.95 -7.91 5.24
CA PRO A 237 -12.60 -9.11 5.74
C PRO A 237 -11.94 -9.67 7.00
N HIS A 238 -10.61 -9.69 7.12
CA HIS A 238 -9.94 -10.41 8.20
C HIS A 238 -9.74 -9.58 9.48
N LEU A 239 -9.62 -8.26 9.38
CA LEU A 239 -9.41 -7.39 10.54
C LEU A 239 -10.68 -6.64 10.95
N TYR A 240 -11.53 -6.30 9.99
CA TYR A 240 -12.72 -5.49 10.23
C TYR A 240 -14.05 -6.23 10.03
N GLY A 241 -14.03 -7.46 9.49
CA GLY A 241 -15.22 -8.30 9.30
C GLY A 241 -16.13 -7.83 8.15
N TYR A 242 -15.61 -7.06 7.20
CA TYR A 242 -16.34 -6.61 6.01
C TYR A 242 -16.07 -7.56 4.85
N GLU A 243 -16.98 -8.49 4.62
CA GLU A 243 -16.91 -9.38 3.46
C GLU A 243 -17.04 -8.60 2.15
N MET A 244 -16.14 -8.88 1.22
CA MET A 244 -16.08 -8.23 -0.10
C MET A 244 -16.36 -9.29 -1.18
N ASP A 245 -17.64 -9.52 -1.42
CA ASP A 245 -18.10 -10.50 -2.44
C ASP A 245 -17.48 -10.22 -3.81
N ASN A 246 -17.08 -11.28 -4.51
CA ASN A 246 -16.50 -11.23 -5.85
C ASN A 246 -15.14 -10.50 -5.96
N MET A 247 -14.45 -10.25 -4.87
CA MET A 247 -13.07 -9.77 -4.86
C MET A 247 -12.10 -10.92 -4.55
N TYR A 248 -10.94 -10.86 -5.18
CA TYR A 248 -9.88 -11.87 -5.04
C TYR A 248 -8.85 -11.45 -3.99
N GLN A 249 -8.46 -12.38 -3.12
CA GLN A 249 -7.37 -12.21 -2.15
C GLN A 249 -6.04 -12.77 -2.67
N ASP A 250 -6.08 -13.48 -3.79
CA ASP A 250 -4.97 -14.20 -4.39
C ASP A 250 -4.53 -13.65 -5.75
N ALA A 251 -4.74 -12.35 -5.97
CA ALA A 251 -4.19 -11.66 -7.14
C ALA A 251 -2.65 -11.66 -7.16
N PHE A 252 -2.03 -11.82 -5.98
CA PHE A 252 -0.60 -11.95 -5.79
C PHE A 252 -0.30 -13.23 -5.02
N LYS A 253 0.49 -14.14 -5.61
CA LYS A 253 0.89 -15.42 -5.02
C LYS A 253 2.40 -15.56 -5.04
N LEU A 254 3.00 -15.89 -3.90
CA LEU A 254 4.41 -16.24 -3.83
C LEU A 254 4.57 -17.74 -4.09
N ARG A 255 5.53 -18.10 -4.95
CA ARG A 255 5.91 -19.50 -5.23
C ARG A 255 7.39 -19.69 -4.93
N ALA A 256 7.69 -20.74 -4.17
CA ALA A 256 9.07 -21.07 -3.80
C ALA A 256 9.33 -22.57 -3.92
N GLU A 257 10.57 -22.92 -4.23
CA GLU A 257 11.03 -24.30 -4.39
C GLU A 257 11.49 -24.88 -3.07
N VAL A 258 11.09 -26.11 -2.79
CA VAL A 258 11.59 -26.93 -1.67
C VAL A 258 13.00 -27.35 -1.94
N ILE A 259 13.92 -27.02 -1.05
CA ILE A 259 15.36 -27.30 -1.20
C ILE A 259 15.88 -28.38 -0.24
N GLU A 260 15.11 -28.68 0.82
CA GLU A 260 15.42 -29.78 1.75
C GLU A 260 14.10 -30.32 2.34
N VAL A 261 14.02 -31.64 2.54
CA VAL A 261 12.97 -32.30 3.36
C VAL A 261 13.65 -33.32 4.25
N LYS A 262 13.52 -33.17 5.60
CA LYS A 262 14.14 -34.06 6.58
C LYS A 262 13.34 -34.13 7.88
N ASP A 263 13.46 -35.25 8.57
CA ASP A 263 13.02 -35.40 9.96
C ASP A 263 14.06 -34.78 10.89
N LYS A 264 13.63 -33.84 11.73
CA LYS A 264 14.49 -33.10 12.67
C LYS A 264 13.78 -32.91 14.01
N PRO A 265 14.53 -32.75 15.13
CA PRO A 265 13.95 -32.32 16.40
C PRO A 265 13.22 -30.96 16.19
N SER A 266 12.07 -30.82 16.86
CA SER A 266 11.33 -29.56 16.84
C SER A 266 11.96 -28.51 17.75
N HIS A 267 12.70 -28.91 18.76
CA HIS A 267 13.47 -28.04 19.64
C HIS A 267 14.97 -28.08 19.24
N PRO A 268 15.65 -26.93 19.10
CA PRO A 268 17.09 -26.89 18.87
C PRO A 268 17.88 -27.61 19.98
N VAL A 269 19.00 -28.23 19.61
CA VAL A 269 19.86 -28.98 20.53
C VAL A 269 21.09 -28.15 20.88
N GLY A 270 21.22 -27.73 22.13
CA GLY A 270 22.33 -26.92 22.64
C GLY A 270 21.84 -25.77 23.52
N GLU A 271 22.76 -24.92 23.97
CA GLU A 271 22.42 -23.68 24.66
C GLU A 271 21.77 -22.70 23.68
N ILE A 272 20.64 -22.14 24.09
CA ILE A 272 19.89 -21.19 23.25
C ILE A 272 20.43 -19.76 23.48
N GLY A 273 20.92 -19.17 22.41
CA GLY A 273 21.37 -17.78 22.36
C GLY A 273 20.39 -16.88 21.62
N PHE A 274 20.91 -16.06 20.72
CA PHE A 274 20.12 -15.16 19.87
C PHE A 274 20.17 -15.65 18.42
N ASP A 275 19.10 -15.42 17.67
CA ASP A 275 19.07 -15.66 16.23
C ASP A 275 19.93 -14.61 15.47
N ALA A 276 20.04 -14.75 14.15
CA ALA A 276 20.81 -13.83 13.30
C ALA A 276 20.27 -12.39 13.29
N PHE A 277 19.07 -12.16 13.81
CA PHE A 277 18.41 -10.84 13.89
C PHE A 277 18.37 -10.29 15.33
N GLY A 278 19.03 -10.95 16.28
CA GLY A 278 19.13 -10.52 17.67
C GLY A 278 17.92 -10.90 18.54
N HIS A 279 17.05 -11.80 18.08
CA HIS A 279 15.90 -12.27 18.85
C HIS A 279 16.23 -13.55 19.62
N GLN A 280 15.72 -13.67 20.84
CA GLN A 280 15.72 -14.92 21.59
C GLN A 280 14.40 -15.64 21.33
N VAL A 281 14.44 -16.66 20.49
CA VAL A 281 13.25 -17.42 20.08
C VAL A 281 12.92 -18.49 21.10
N GLN A 282 11.66 -18.64 21.44
CA GLN A 282 11.16 -19.78 22.23
C GLN A 282 10.68 -20.87 21.30
N TYR A 283 11.05 -22.10 21.60
CA TYR A 283 10.69 -23.27 20.81
C TYR A 283 9.87 -24.24 21.66
N GLU A 284 8.81 -24.78 21.09
CA GLU A 284 8.04 -25.88 21.69
C GLU A 284 8.68 -27.22 21.27
N ASP A 285 8.90 -28.10 22.23
CA ASP A 285 9.37 -29.47 21.93
C ASP A 285 8.18 -30.36 21.56
N ARG A 286 8.04 -30.65 20.26
CA ARG A 286 7.02 -31.56 19.69
C ARG A 286 7.63 -32.89 19.21
N GLY A 287 8.86 -33.20 19.67
CA GLY A 287 9.64 -34.40 19.26
C GLY A 287 10.21 -34.25 17.84
N ILE A 288 10.35 -35.37 17.15
CA ILE A 288 10.83 -35.40 15.76
C ILE A 288 9.68 -35.01 14.85
N ARG A 289 9.90 -34.04 13.99
CA ARG A 289 8.94 -33.52 13.01
C ARG A 289 9.56 -33.49 11.60
N ARG A 290 8.76 -33.81 10.60
CA ARG A 290 9.15 -33.62 9.19
C ARG A 290 9.16 -32.14 8.87
N ARG A 291 10.32 -31.64 8.41
CA ARG A 291 10.54 -30.23 8.06
C ARG A 291 10.96 -30.10 6.62
N ALA A 292 10.50 -29.01 5.99
CA ALA A 292 10.98 -28.57 4.69
C ALA A 292 11.66 -27.20 4.81
N LEU A 293 12.66 -26.97 3.97
CA LEU A 293 13.23 -25.66 3.73
C LEU A 293 12.83 -25.21 2.32
N VAL A 294 12.46 -23.95 2.18
CA VAL A 294 12.25 -23.32 0.88
C VAL A 294 13.30 -22.23 0.62
N GLY A 295 13.65 -22.05 -0.65
CA GLY A 295 14.77 -21.21 -1.09
C GLY A 295 14.41 -19.72 -1.16
N LEU A 296 13.93 -19.14 -0.06
CA LEU A 296 13.78 -17.70 0.16
C LEU A 296 13.75 -17.43 1.66
N GLY A 297 13.99 -16.19 2.09
CA GLY A 297 14.03 -15.84 3.51
C GLY A 297 13.64 -14.41 3.81
N LYS A 298 13.94 -13.98 5.04
CA LYS A 298 13.54 -12.64 5.54
C LYS A 298 14.05 -11.50 4.67
N CYS A 299 15.17 -11.64 3.96
CA CYS A 299 15.67 -10.59 3.05
C CYS A 299 14.73 -10.33 1.86
N ASP A 300 13.87 -11.29 1.51
CA ASP A 300 12.97 -11.20 0.37
C ASP A 300 11.57 -10.73 0.75
N TYR A 301 11.07 -11.09 1.95
CA TYR A 301 9.67 -10.85 2.34
C TYR A 301 9.47 -10.28 3.76
N GLY A 302 10.52 -10.12 4.55
CA GLY A 302 10.46 -9.52 5.88
C GLY A 302 10.09 -10.50 6.97
N ASP A 303 8.86 -10.45 7.49
CA ASP A 303 8.42 -11.23 8.63
C ASP A 303 7.76 -12.57 8.20
N PRO A 304 8.23 -13.73 8.72
CA PRO A 304 7.62 -15.04 8.43
C PRO A 304 6.16 -15.17 8.86
N SER A 305 5.71 -14.43 9.87
CA SER A 305 4.32 -14.44 10.33
C SER A 305 3.33 -13.82 9.30
N GLU A 306 3.86 -13.15 8.30
CA GLU A 306 3.08 -12.55 7.21
C GLU A 306 2.93 -13.49 5.98
N LEU A 307 3.55 -14.68 6.02
CA LEU A 307 3.37 -15.72 5.01
C LEU A 307 2.29 -16.72 5.44
N ILE A 308 1.37 -17.00 4.55
CA ILE A 308 0.33 -18.03 4.76
C ILE A 308 0.62 -19.17 3.76
N CYS A 309 1.10 -20.32 4.29
CA CYS A 309 1.35 -21.47 3.44
C CYS A 309 0.04 -22.05 2.91
N CYS A 310 -0.07 -22.22 1.59
CA CYS A 310 -1.27 -22.77 0.94
C CYS A 310 -1.30 -24.32 0.99
N GLU A 311 -0.22 -24.96 1.40
CA GLU A 311 -0.18 -26.41 1.55
C GLU A 311 -0.89 -26.84 2.84
N GLU A 312 -2.00 -27.59 2.71
CA GLU A 312 -2.77 -28.05 3.87
C GLU A 312 -1.92 -28.91 4.80
N GLY A 313 -1.87 -28.53 6.07
CA GLY A 313 -1.09 -29.22 7.11
C GLY A 313 0.35 -28.70 7.24
N ALA A 314 0.78 -27.72 6.43
CA ALA A 314 2.06 -27.06 6.61
C ALA A 314 1.96 -25.84 7.53
N GLU A 315 2.98 -25.63 8.35
CA GLU A 315 3.12 -24.48 9.25
C GLU A 315 4.44 -23.76 8.97
N VAL A 316 4.38 -22.42 8.84
CA VAL A 316 5.60 -21.59 8.74
C VAL A 316 6.18 -21.41 10.14
N LEU A 317 7.33 -22.05 10.44
CA LEU A 317 7.95 -21.97 11.75
C LEU A 317 8.81 -20.73 11.94
N GLY A 318 9.39 -20.19 10.86
CA GLY A 318 10.28 -19.06 10.89
C GLY A 318 11.21 -19.01 9.70
N ALA A 319 12.16 -18.09 9.72
CA ALA A 319 13.13 -17.98 8.63
C ALA A 319 14.46 -17.39 9.10
N SER A 320 15.52 -17.76 8.37
CA SER A 320 16.78 -17.02 8.33
C SER A 320 16.73 -15.94 7.22
N SER A 321 17.87 -15.33 6.90
CA SER A 321 17.97 -14.39 5.78
C SER A 321 17.47 -14.98 4.45
N ASP A 322 17.81 -16.25 4.17
CA ASP A 322 17.68 -16.87 2.85
C ASP A 322 16.90 -18.21 2.85
N HIS A 323 16.42 -18.65 4.01
CA HIS A 323 15.70 -19.93 4.17
C HIS A 323 14.44 -19.72 5.00
N THR A 324 13.32 -20.20 4.51
CA THR A 324 12.08 -20.34 5.30
C THR A 324 11.93 -21.80 5.72
N ILE A 325 11.62 -22.00 6.98
CA ILE A 325 11.47 -23.30 7.62
C ILE A 325 9.98 -23.59 7.76
N LEU A 326 9.55 -24.74 7.22
CA LEU A 326 8.19 -25.25 7.35
C LEU A 326 8.19 -26.52 8.20
N ASP A 327 7.19 -26.66 9.08
CA ASP A 327 6.75 -27.95 9.59
C ASP A 327 5.77 -28.53 8.55
N VAL A 328 6.08 -29.72 8.06
CA VAL A 328 5.28 -30.39 7.02
C VAL A 328 4.86 -31.81 7.45
N GLN A 329 4.85 -32.04 8.77
CA GLN A 329 4.48 -33.34 9.35
C GLN A 329 3.07 -33.77 8.98
N ASP A 330 2.16 -32.83 8.93
CA ASP A 330 0.74 -33.07 8.76
C ASP A 330 0.28 -32.87 7.29
N VAL A 331 1.24 -32.62 6.39
CA VAL A 331 1.00 -32.52 4.94
C VAL A 331 0.68 -33.91 4.38
N LYS A 332 -0.45 -34.01 3.65
CA LYS A 332 -0.95 -35.31 3.15
C LYS A 332 -0.16 -35.87 1.98
N ARG A 333 0.38 -35.00 1.12
CA ARG A 333 1.23 -35.43 -0.01
C ARG A 333 2.67 -35.65 0.43
N ASP A 334 3.37 -36.52 -0.28
CA ASP A 334 4.79 -36.75 -0.04
C ASP A 334 5.64 -35.66 -0.70
N LEU A 335 5.93 -34.60 0.07
CA LEU A 335 6.75 -33.48 -0.36
C LEU A 335 8.18 -33.93 -0.64
N GLN A 336 8.71 -33.48 -1.80
CA GLN A 336 10.07 -33.79 -2.27
C GLN A 336 10.84 -32.49 -2.55
N VAL A 337 12.18 -32.60 -2.54
CA VAL A 337 13.04 -31.53 -3.04
C VAL A 337 12.74 -31.27 -4.52
N GLY A 338 12.58 -29.99 -4.86
CA GLY A 338 12.17 -29.55 -6.19
C GLY A 338 10.66 -29.27 -6.31
N ASP A 339 9.83 -29.67 -5.34
CA ASP A 339 8.42 -29.31 -5.30
C ASP A 339 8.26 -27.81 -5.09
N ILE A 340 7.16 -27.27 -5.64
CA ILE A 340 6.80 -25.85 -5.49
C ILE A 340 5.71 -25.72 -4.45
N ILE A 341 5.94 -24.84 -3.48
CA ILE A 341 4.94 -24.41 -2.49
C ILE A 341 4.47 -23.01 -2.81
N GLU A 342 3.18 -22.80 -2.68
CA GLU A 342 2.52 -21.50 -2.81
C GLU A 342 2.23 -20.89 -1.44
N PHE A 343 2.31 -19.56 -1.38
CA PHE A 343 1.97 -18.79 -0.20
C PHE A 343 1.02 -17.65 -0.57
N ASP A 344 0.01 -17.44 0.26
CA ASP A 344 -0.69 -16.17 0.36
C ASP A 344 0.16 -15.21 1.17
N ILE A 345 0.02 -13.93 0.87
CA ILE A 345 0.88 -12.87 1.42
C ILE A 345 0.04 -11.72 1.93
N LYS A 346 0.54 -11.05 2.96
CA LYS A 346 -0.07 -9.84 3.49
C LYS A 346 0.66 -8.59 2.96
N TYR A 347 0.18 -7.42 3.36
CA TYR A 347 0.62 -6.16 2.76
C TYR A 347 2.12 -5.89 2.90
N ALA A 348 2.70 -6.09 4.10
CA ALA A 348 4.13 -5.85 4.29
C ALA A 348 4.98 -6.77 3.41
N THR A 349 4.62 -8.05 3.34
CA THR A 349 5.27 -9.03 2.47
C THR A 349 5.19 -8.65 0.99
N LEU A 350 4.03 -8.18 0.51
CA LEU A 350 3.89 -7.71 -0.88
C LEU A 350 4.88 -6.58 -1.19
N VAL A 351 5.00 -5.60 -0.28
CA VAL A 351 5.95 -4.48 -0.43
C VAL A 351 7.39 -4.99 -0.52
N TYR A 352 7.81 -5.92 0.32
CA TYR A 352 9.16 -6.48 0.28
C TYR A 352 9.41 -7.27 -1.01
N LEU A 353 8.52 -8.22 -1.34
CA LEU A 353 8.65 -9.07 -2.53
C LEU A 353 8.73 -8.27 -3.82
N THR A 354 7.93 -7.22 -3.95
CA THR A 354 7.93 -6.38 -5.16
C THR A 354 9.19 -5.53 -5.29
N ASN A 355 9.82 -5.15 -4.17
CA ASN A 355 11.09 -4.43 -4.14
C ASN A 355 12.31 -5.36 -4.21
N SER A 356 12.20 -6.65 -3.85
CA SER A 356 13.35 -7.57 -3.89
C SER A 356 13.81 -7.82 -5.33
N PRO A 357 15.09 -7.60 -5.65
CA PRO A 357 15.66 -7.96 -6.95
C PRO A 357 15.81 -9.47 -7.16
N ASN A 358 15.69 -10.26 -6.08
CA ASN A 358 15.84 -11.72 -6.10
C ASN A 358 14.56 -12.43 -6.55
N ILE A 359 13.42 -11.76 -6.41
CA ILE A 359 12.10 -12.32 -6.73
C ILE A 359 11.73 -11.98 -8.17
N ASP A 360 11.50 -12.98 -9.00
CA ASP A 360 10.98 -12.79 -10.35
C ASP A 360 9.48 -12.45 -10.31
N LYS A 361 9.05 -11.37 -10.98
CA LYS A 361 7.65 -10.98 -11.11
C LYS A 361 7.10 -11.57 -12.41
N VAL A 362 6.11 -12.45 -12.29
CA VAL A 362 5.47 -13.14 -13.41
C VAL A 362 4.01 -12.70 -13.51
N TYR A 363 3.63 -12.17 -14.65
CA TYR A 363 2.28 -11.68 -14.92
C TYR A 363 1.48 -12.72 -15.72
N ILE A 364 0.23 -13.00 -15.30
CA ILE A 364 -0.71 -13.90 -15.94
C ILE A 364 -2.06 -13.23 -16.15
#